data_933c5e9aa9a3686d537c1369409f3b79
#
_entry.id   933c5e9aa9a3686d537c1369409f3b79
#
_cell.length_a   1.000
_cell.length_b   1.000
_cell.length_c   1.000
_cell.angle_alpha   90.00
_cell.angle_beta   90.00
_cell.angle_gamma   90.00
#
_symmetry.space_group_name_H-M   'P 1'
#
loop_
_entity.id
_entity.type
_entity.pdbx_description
1 polymer ?
#
loop_
_entity_poly.entity_id
_entity_poly.type
_entity_poly.pdbx_seq_one_letter_code
_entity_poly.pdbx_strand_id
1 'polypeptide(L)'
;IHYQVERARDGGSFNSRRVVASQDDRPILVCSLSFQLPDDSFDFQEALPDVCGPEDLPSERDRALSNGRLNENFMITTGEDLDVRMVVPIDWHNPEQRPGKLYNWTRTTGPLADDPALHRTLLTYFSDTMLLDAGLIQHGRSYRDRELQVASLDHAIWFHADFRADQWLLHTAELERNSGGRTLVHGRFYTREGVHVATVMQQGLMRKR
;
A
#
# COMPACT_ATOMS: atom_id res chain seq x y z
N ILE A 1 -10.79 -20.72 -4.23
CA ILE A 1 -9.45 -20.43 -4.81
C ILE A 1 -8.50 -21.51 -4.32
N HIS A 2 -7.73 -22.10 -5.23
CA HIS A 2 -6.71 -23.09 -4.93
C HIS A 2 -5.32 -22.43 -5.01
N TYR A 3 -4.49 -22.67 -3.98
CA TYR A 3 -3.12 -22.15 -3.90
C TYR A 3 -2.13 -23.29 -4.06
N GLN A 4 -1.26 -23.20 -5.06
CA GLN A 4 -0.15 -24.12 -5.27
C GLN A 4 1.16 -23.43 -4.88
N VAL A 5 1.88 -24.01 -3.92
CA VAL A 5 3.16 -23.49 -3.43
C VAL A 5 4.28 -24.39 -3.92
N GLU A 6 5.22 -23.80 -4.64
CA GLU A 6 6.46 -24.44 -5.10
C GLU A 6 7.63 -23.98 -4.23
N ARG A 7 8.40 -24.90 -3.72
CA ARG A 7 9.69 -24.65 -3.07
C ARG A 7 10.77 -24.55 -4.14
N ALA A 8 10.90 -23.36 -4.75
CA ALA A 8 11.81 -23.15 -5.87
C ALA A 8 13.28 -23.29 -5.46
N ARG A 9 13.62 -22.91 -4.22
CA ARG A 9 14.98 -23.05 -3.67
C ARG A 9 14.93 -23.06 -2.15
N ASP A 10 15.71 -23.98 -1.55
CA ASP A 10 16.08 -23.96 -0.14
C ASP A 10 17.61 -23.83 -0.03
N GLY A 11 18.08 -22.69 0.48
CA GLY A 11 19.50 -22.37 0.68
C GLY A 11 19.82 -22.14 2.15
N GLY A 12 21.09 -21.94 2.48
CA GLY A 12 21.55 -21.71 3.86
C GLY A 12 21.04 -20.37 4.44
N SER A 13 21.09 -19.29 3.66
CA SER A 13 20.70 -17.94 4.10
C SER A 13 19.42 -17.43 3.42
N PHE A 14 19.12 -17.91 2.20
CA PHE A 14 18.00 -17.46 1.38
C PHE A 14 17.15 -18.63 0.90
N ASN A 15 15.84 -18.47 1.00
CA ASN A 15 14.86 -19.42 0.46
C ASN A 15 13.94 -18.69 -0.53
N SER A 16 13.50 -19.40 -1.59
CA SER A 16 12.56 -18.86 -2.55
C SER A 16 11.33 -19.73 -2.68
N ARG A 17 10.19 -19.09 -2.79
CA ARG A 17 8.90 -19.72 -2.99
C ARG A 17 8.20 -19.09 -4.19
N ARG A 18 7.45 -19.91 -4.92
CA ARG A 18 6.52 -19.45 -5.93
C ARG A 18 5.12 -19.92 -5.55
N VAL A 19 4.16 -19.02 -5.65
CA VAL A 19 2.75 -19.32 -5.37
C VAL A 19 1.93 -19.01 -6.61
N VAL A 20 1.06 -19.94 -6.99
CA VAL A 20 0.05 -19.73 -8.02
C VAL A 20 -1.31 -19.90 -7.38
N ALA A 21 -2.15 -18.86 -7.45
CA ALA A 21 -3.55 -18.95 -7.08
C ALA A 21 -4.39 -19.20 -8.34
N SER A 22 -5.28 -20.18 -8.29
CA SER A 22 -6.16 -20.54 -9.39
C SER A 22 -7.62 -20.58 -8.95
N GLN A 23 -8.50 -20.24 -9.87
CA GLN A 23 -9.94 -20.37 -9.74
C GLN A 23 -10.47 -21.06 -11.00
N ASP A 24 -11.25 -22.13 -10.84
CA ASP A 24 -11.77 -22.93 -11.96
C ASP A 24 -10.65 -23.33 -12.94
N ASP A 25 -9.52 -23.84 -12.40
CA ASP A 25 -8.30 -24.25 -13.09
C ASP A 25 -7.59 -23.14 -13.90
N ARG A 26 -8.01 -21.90 -13.74
CA ARG A 26 -7.36 -20.73 -14.37
C ARG A 26 -6.49 -19.99 -13.36
N PRO A 27 -5.20 -19.79 -13.65
CA PRO A 27 -4.36 -18.93 -12.81
C PRO A 27 -4.92 -17.49 -12.76
N ILE A 28 -5.08 -16.97 -11.54
CA ILE A 28 -5.55 -15.60 -11.28
C ILE A 28 -4.50 -14.73 -10.61
N LEU A 29 -3.46 -15.34 -10.01
CA LEU A 29 -2.34 -14.64 -9.40
C LEU A 29 -1.10 -15.52 -9.43
N VAL A 30 0.05 -14.91 -9.68
CA VAL A 30 1.37 -15.51 -9.50
C VAL A 30 2.17 -14.62 -8.57
N CYS A 31 2.77 -15.21 -7.53
CA CYS A 31 3.60 -14.51 -6.57
C CYS A 31 4.95 -15.22 -6.42
N SER A 32 6.02 -14.45 -6.31
CA SER A 32 7.36 -14.94 -5.97
C SER A 32 7.78 -14.31 -4.64
N LEU A 33 8.26 -15.14 -3.71
CA LEU A 33 8.69 -14.70 -2.39
C LEU A 33 10.15 -15.11 -2.18
N SER A 34 10.92 -14.20 -1.59
CA SER A 34 12.27 -14.46 -1.09
C SER A 34 12.30 -14.27 0.41
N PHE A 35 12.91 -15.21 1.12
CA PHE A 35 13.09 -15.17 2.56
C PHE A 35 14.58 -15.18 2.88
N GLN A 36 14.97 -14.42 3.88
CA GLN A 36 16.33 -14.30 4.35
C GLN A 36 16.38 -14.53 5.85
N LEU A 37 17.44 -15.17 6.33
CA LEU A 37 17.78 -15.14 7.75
C LEU A 37 18.29 -13.75 8.13
N PRO A 38 18.06 -13.28 9.37
CA PRO A 38 18.60 -12.02 9.84
C PRO A 38 20.13 -11.95 9.62
N ASP A 39 20.59 -10.79 9.18
CA ASP A 39 22.01 -10.51 8.93
C ASP A 39 22.33 -9.11 9.48
N ASP A 40 23.40 -9.00 10.24
CA ASP A 40 23.86 -7.75 10.86
C ASP A 40 25.02 -7.19 10.01
N SER A 41 24.68 -6.46 8.96
CA SER A 41 25.63 -5.88 8.01
C SER A 41 25.43 -4.38 7.87
N PHE A 42 25.70 -3.82 6.67
CA PHE A 42 25.55 -2.39 6.41
C PHE A 42 24.10 -1.97 6.53
N ASP A 43 23.86 -0.86 7.24
CA ASP A 43 22.54 -0.24 7.40
C ASP A 43 22.56 1.20 6.90
N PHE A 44 21.57 1.56 6.08
CA PHE A 44 21.31 2.90 5.60
C PHE A 44 19.83 3.04 5.25
N GLN A 45 19.23 4.11 5.67
CA GLN A 45 17.86 4.49 5.26
C GLN A 45 17.76 5.99 5.02
N GLU A 46 16.80 6.40 4.19
CA GLU A 46 16.41 7.80 4.09
C GLU A 46 15.59 8.22 5.32
N ALA A 47 15.70 9.50 5.66
CA ALA A 47 14.96 10.07 6.79
C ALA A 47 13.45 10.02 6.57
N LEU A 48 12.72 9.91 7.67
CA LEU A 48 11.27 10.09 7.70
C LEU A 48 10.91 11.47 7.12
N PRO A 49 9.94 11.55 6.18
CA PRO A 49 9.43 12.82 5.70
C PRO A 49 8.87 13.68 6.83
N ASP A 50 9.13 14.99 6.79
CA ASP A 50 8.59 15.95 7.75
C ASP A 50 7.11 16.23 7.41
N VAL A 51 6.21 15.57 8.14
CA VAL A 51 4.76 15.71 8.02
C VAL A 51 4.12 15.76 9.41
N CYS A 52 2.92 16.34 9.52
CA CYS A 52 2.19 16.37 10.78
C CYS A 52 1.86 14.95 11.27
N GLY A 53 1.77 14.80 12.60
CA GLY A 53 1.44 13.52 13.23
C GLY A 53 -0.02 13.11 13.01
N PRO A 54 -0.34 11.84 13.24
CA PRO A 54 -1.69 11.32 13.00
C PRO A 54 -2.72 11.91 13.97
N GLU A 55 -2.32 12.41 15.14
CA GLU A 55 -3.23 12.95 16.15
C GLU A 55 -3.94 14.23 15.69
N ASP A 56 -3.29 14.98 14.79
CA ASP A 56 -3.80 16.26 14.27
C ASP A 56 -4.70 16.08 13.04
N LEU A 57 -4.90 14.85 12.59
CA LEU A 57 -5.60 14.53 11.36
C LEU A 57 -6.90 13.76 11.63
N PRO A 58 -8.02 14.10 10.97
CA PRO A 58 -9.21 13.26 10.99
C PRO A 58 -8.98 11.95 10.26
N SER A 59 -9.63 10.87 10.72
CA SER A 59 -9.62 9.62 9.98
C SER A 59 -10.42 9.74 8.67
N GLU A 60 -10.06 8.93 7.67
CA GLU A 60 -10.85 8.88 6.41
C GLU A 60 -12.28 8.41 6.68
N ARG A 61 -12.50 7.57 7.70
CA ARG A 61 -13.82 7.16 8.15
C ARG A 61 -14.64 8.35 8.68
N ASP A 62 -14.06 9.17 9.59
CA ASP A 62 -14.74 10.35 10.15
C ASP A 62 -15.06 11.36 9.05
N ARG A 63 -14.16 11.54 8.10
CA ARG A 63 -14.38 12.38 6.92
C ARG A 63 -15.52 11.86 6.05
N ALA A 64 -15.57 10.55 5.81
CA ALA A 64 -16.65 9.92 5.06
C ALA A 64 -18.00 10.07 5.77
N LEU A 65 -18.02 9.90 7.09
CA LEU A 65 -19.20 10.09 7.94
C LEU A 65 -19.69 11.55 7.87
N SER A 66 -18.82 12.52 8.09
CA SER A 66 -19.16 13.95 8.11
C SER A 66 -19.70 14.44 6.75
N ASN A 67 -19.25 13.82 5.66
CA ASN A 67 -19.70 14.12 4.30
C ASN A 67 -20.91 13.29 3.86
N GLY A 68 -21.47 12.41 4.72
CA GLY A 68 -22.58 11.51 4.37
C GLY A 68 -22.23 10.43 3.35
N ARG A 69 -20.94 10.08 3.21
CA ARG A 69 -20.41 9.23 2.15
C ARG A 69 -19.95 7.84 2.62
N LEU A 70 -20.19 7.46 3.85
CA LEU A 70 -19.74 6.16 4.40
C LEU A 70 -20.27 4.95 3.64
N ASN A 71 -21.48 5.07 3.04
CA ASN A 71 -22.11 4.01 2.24
C ASN A 71 -21.68 4.01 0.77
N GLU A 72 -20.88 4.96 0.34
CA GLU A 72 -20.27 4.89 -0.96
C GLU A 72 -19.17 3.84 -0.84
N ASN A 73 -19.31 2.71 -1.49
CA ASN A 73 -18.39 1.54 -1.54
C ASN A 73 -16.93 1.94 -1.87
N PHE A 74 -16.36 2.81 -1.06
CA PHE A 74 -15.10 3.45 -1.30
C PHE A 74 -14.11 3.05 -0.23
N MET A 75 -13.55 1.85 -0.42
CA MET A 75 -12.21 1.51 0.02
C MET A 75 -12.04 1.06 1.47
N ILE A 76 -11.11 0.16 1.61
CA ILE A 76 -10.44 -0.31 2.83
C ILE A 76 -10.16 0.83 3.84
N THR A 77 -9.84 2.03 3.33
CA THR A 77 -9.50 3.22 4.13
C THR A 77 -10.63 3.79 4.99
N THR A 78 -11.89 3.44 4.72
CA THR A 78 -13.05 3.85 5.51
C THR A 78 -13.64 2.70 6.35
N GLY A 79 -13.03 1.52 6.30
CA GLY A 79 -13.42 0.35 7.09
C GLY A 79 -13.20 0.56 8.59
N GLU A 80 -13.74 -0.36 9.39
CA GLU A 80 -13.59 -0.33 10.85
C GLU A 80 -12.26 -0.90 11.30
N ASP A 81 -11.62 -1.73 10.46
CA ASP A 81 -10.41 -2.47 10.80
C ASP A 81 -9.12 -1.68 10.61
N LEU A 82 -9.17 -0.57 9.85
CA LEU A 82 -8.04 0.31 9.60
C LEU A 82 -8.36 1.75 9.99
N ASP A 83 -7.45 2.40 10.71
CA ASP A 83 -7.42 3.84 10.92
C ASP A 83 -6.44 4.44 9.90
N VAL A 84 -6.98 5.18 8.93
CA VAL A 84 -6.21 5.84 7.87
C VAL A 84 -6.45 7.34 7.95
N ARG A 85 -5.37 8.11 7.95
CA ARG A 85 -5.38 9.58 8.09
C ARG A 85 -4.48 10.21 7.05
N MET A 86 -5.07 10.82 6.04
CA MET A 86 -4.32 11.49 4.99
C MET A 86 -3.78 12.83 5.46
N VAL A 87 -2.48 13.09 5.23
CA VAL A 87 -1.84 14.37 5.52
C VAL A 87 -2.46 15.49 4.69
N VAL A 88 -2.69 15.23 3.41
CA VAL A 88 -3.45 16.13 2.52
C VAL A 88 -4.58 15.34 1.89
N PRO A 89 -5.81 15.52 2.37
CA PRO A 89 -6.96 14.77 1.88
C PRO A 89 -7.24 14.97 0.39
N ILE A 90 -7.89 13.97 -0.22
CA ILE A 90 -8.35 14.04 -1.61
C ILE A 90 -9.88 14.10 -1.64
N ASP A 91 -10.44 15.08 -2.34
CA ASP A 91 -11.87 15.05 -2.73
C ASP A 91 -12.03 14.31 -4.06
N TRP A 92 -12.36 13.04 -3.99
CA TRP A 92 -12.57 12.20 -5.17
C TRP A 92 -13.77 12.57 -6.04
N HIS A 93 -14.63 13.49 -5.59
CA HIS A 93 -15.73 14.04 -6.41
C HIS A 93 -15.25 15.21 -7.25
N ASN A 94 -14.30 16.00 -6.72
CA ASN A 94 -13.71 17.15 -7.42
C ASN A 94 -12.19 17.12 -7.25
N PRO A 95 -11.49 16.13 -7.85
CA PRO A 95 -10.07 15.96 -7.65
C PRO A 95 -9.30 17.14 -8.24
N GLU A 96 -8.53 17.81 -7.41
CA GLU A 96 -7.60 18.86 -7.83
C GLU A 96 -6.31 18.24 -8.38
N GLN A 97 -5.80 18.80 -9.48
CA GLN A 97 -4.49 18.44 -9.99
C GLN A 97 -3.41 18.93 -9.04
N ARG A 98 -2.58 18.02 -8.57
CA ARG A 98 -1.43 18.31 -7.71
C ARG A 98 -0.32 17.27 -7.91
N PRO A 99 0.93 17.54 -7.43
CA PRO A 99 1.99 16.55 -7.55
C PRO A 99 1.58 15.16 -7.08
N GLY A 100 1.96 14.14 -7.82
CA GLY A 100 1.70 12.74 -7.52
C GLY A 100 2.52 12.24 -6.33
N LYS A 101 2.39 12.90 -5.20
CA LYS A 101 3.06 12.60 -3.93
C LYS A 101 2.06 12.67 -2.79
N LEU A 102 1.89 11.57 -2.09
CA LEU A 102 0.89 11.39 -1.04
C LEU A 102 1.52 10.85 0.23
N TYR A 103 0.91 11.20 1.36
CA TYR A 103 1.28 10.71 2.67
C TYR A 103 0.01 10.38 3.44
N ASN A 104 -0.01 9.22 4.08
CA ASN A 104 -1.03 8.87 5.06
C ASN A 104 -0.41 8.12 6.24
N TRP A 105 -0.97 8.34 7.42
CA TRP A 105 -0.76 7.47 8.56
C TRP A 105 -1.77 6.34 8.52
N THR A 106 -1.32 5.12 8.78
CA THR A 106 -2.18 3.94 8.80
C THR A 106 -1.81 3.00 9.94
N ARG A 107 -2.82 2.34 10.51
CA ARG A 107 -2.67 1.24 11.47
C ARG A 107 -3.95 0.42 11.50
N THR A 108 -3.91 -0.78 12.07
CA THR A 108 -5.12 -1.51 12.46
C THR A 108 -5.74 -0.90 13.72
N THR A 109 -7.06 -1.00 13.87
CA THR A 109 -7.80 -0.35 14.98
C THR A 109 -7.74 -1.13 16.29
N GLY A 110 -7.45 -2.43 16.26
CA GLY A 110 -7.35 -3.28 17.44
C GLY A 110 -5.93 -3.77 17.70
N PRO A 111 -5.66 -4.22 18.95
CA PRO A 111 -4.37 -4.82 19.27
C PRO A 111 -4.19 -6.16 18.56
N LEU A 112 -2.98 -6.43 18.10
CA LEU A 112 -2.62 -7.66 17.40
C LEU A 112 -1.73 -8.54 18.28
N ALA A 113 -1.76 -9.85 18.00
CA ALA A 113 -0.80 -10.78 18.57
C ALA A 113 0.64 -10.38 18.19
N ASP A 114 1.61 -10.73 19.04
CA ASP A 114 3.03 -10.48 18.78
C ASP A 114 3.58 -11.55 17.82
N ASP A 115 3.12 -11.49 16.56
CA ASP A 115 3.49 -12.38 15.48
C ASP A 115 4.00 -11.56 14.28
N PRO A 116 5.31 -11.55 14.01
CA PRO A 116 5.88 -10.82 12.88
C PRO A 116 5.29 -11.21 11.52
N ALA A 117 4.85 -12.46 11.35
CA ALA A 117 4.25 -12.91 10.10
C ALA A 117 2.86 -12.27 9.91
N LEU A 118 2.08 -12.14 10.99
CA LEU A 118 0.79 -11.44 10.96
C LEU A 118 0.98 -9.97 10.57
N HIS A 119 1.93 -9.27 11.19
CA HIS A 119 2.20 -7.87 10.89
C HIS A 119 2.62 -7.66 9.43
N ARG A 120 3.51 -8.50 8.89
CA ARG A 120 3.91 -8.44 7.48
C ARG A 120 2.75 -8.76 6.53
N THR A 121 1.90 -9.71 6.88
CA THR A 121 0.72 -10.05 6.07
C THR A 121 -0.27 -8.88 6.01
N LEU A 122 -0.55 -8.24 7.14
CA LEU A 122 -1.43 -7.08 7.19
C LEU A 122 -0.83 -5.88 6.43
N LEU A 123 0.46 -5.61 6.59
CA LEU A 123 1.11 -4.55 5.81
C LEU A 123 1.04 -4.83 4.32
N THR A 124 1.24 -6.08 3.89
CA THR A 124 1.07 -6.45 2.48
C THR A 124 -0.34 -6.15 1.97
N TYR A 125 -1.35 -6.41 2.79
CA TYR A 125 -2.74 -6.13 2.44
C TYR A 125 -3.01 -4.64 2.27
N PHE A 126 -2.62 -3.80 3.24
CA PHE A 126 -2.91 -2.37 3.12
C PHE A 126 -1.84 -1.57 2.36
N SER A 127 -0.73 -2.18 1.96
CA SER A 127 0.27 -1.52 1.11
C SER A 127 -0.21 -1.24 -0.31
N ASP A 128 -1.25 -1.95 -0.78
CA ASP A 128 -1.90 -1.67 -2.07
C ASP A 128 -2.80 -0.42 -2.03
N THR A 129 -3.10 0.10 -0.85
CA THR A 129 -3.90 1.33 -0.73
C THR A 129 -3.08 2.55 -1.16
N MET A 130 -3.73 3.54 -1.80
CA MET A 130 -3.18 4.86 -2.13
C MET A 130 -2.13 4.90 -3.25
N LEU A 131 -1.47 3.80 -3.64
CA LEU A 131 -0.39 3.86 -4.64
C LEU A 131 -0.90 4.43 -5.97
N LEU A 132 -1.96 3.90 -6.54
CA LEU A 132 -2.50 4.39 -7.82
C LEU A 132 -3.11 5.81 -7.71
N ASP A 133 -3.47 6.23 -6.49
CA ASP A 133 -3.95 7.57 -6.21
C ASP A 133 -2.94 8.64 -6.63
N ALA A 134 -1.64 8.39 -6.40
CA ALA A 134 -0.58 9.30 -6.80
C ALA A 134 -0.54 9.54 -8.32
N GLY A 135 -0.84 8.49 -9.10
CA GLY A 135 -0.98 8.62 -10.55
C GLY A 135 -2.21 9.43 -10.97
N LEU A 136 -3.32 9.25 -10.27
CA LEU A 136 -4.59 9.94 -10.57
C LEU A 136 -4.53 11.43 -10.25
N ILE A 137 -4.07 11.79 -9.04
CA ILE A 137 -4.04 13.20 -8.62
C ILE A 137 -3.07 14.06 -9.43
N GLN A 138 -2.01 13.47 -10.00
CA GLN A 138 -1.11 14.16 -10.92
C GLN A 138 -1.86 14.77 -12.12
N HIS A 139 -3.00 14.18 -12.47
CA HIS A 139 -3.82 14.62 -13.60
C HIS A 139 -5.19 15.17 -13.17
N GLY A 140 -5.44 15.36 -11.88
CA GLY A 140 -6.75 15.77 -11.37
C GLY A 140 -7.86 14.79 -11.78
N ARG A 141 -7.58 13.49 -11.72
CA ARG A 141 -8.53 12.44 -12.11
C ARG A 141 -8.99 11.62 -10.90
N SER A 142 -10.05 10.88 -11.08
CA SER A 142 -10.70 10.08 -10.03
C SER A 142 -11.07 8.69 -10.53
N TYR A 143 -11.18 7.72 -9.65
CA TYR A 143 -11.80 6.42 -9.94
C TYR A 143 -13.26 6.52 -10.39
N ARG A 144 -13.93 7.66 -10.13
CA ARG A 144 -15.28 7.96 -10.58
C ARG A 144 -15.38 8.38 -12.05
N ASP A 145 -14.22 8.63 -12.66
CA ASP A 145 -14.15 9.03 -14.06
C ASP A 145 -14.49 7.87 -14.98
N ARG A 146 -15.66 7.95 -15.61
CA ARG A 146 -16.17 6.89 -16.51
C ARG A 146 -15.35 6.72 -17.78
N GLU A 147 -14.57 7.73 -18.15
CA GLU A 147 -13.67 7.67 -19.31
C GLU A 147 -12.34 7.04 -18.97
N LEU A 148 -12.08 6.75 -17.69
CA LEU A 148 -10.82 6.20 -17.23
C LEU A 148 -10.99 4.75 -16.79
N GLN A 149 -10.02 3.91 -17.15
CA GLN A 149 -9.89 2.56 -16.65
C GLN A 149 -8.64 2.51 -15.75
N VAL A 150 -8.84 2.15 -14.49
CA VAL A 150 -7.77 2.00 -13.49
C VAL A 150 -7.86 0.62 -12.87
N ALA A 151 -6.73 -0.07 -12.79
CA ALA A 151 -6.61 -1.36 -12.12
C ALA A 151 -5.15 -1.66 -11.80
N SER A 152 -4.87 -2.33 -10.69
CA SER A 152 -3.54 -2.84 -10.38
C SER A 152 -3.12 -3.93 -11.37
N LEU A 153 -1.85 -3.95 -11.77
CA LEU A 153 -1.26 -4.94 -12.68
C LEU A 153 -0.27 -5.84 -11.95
N ASP A 154 0.58 -5.25 -11.13
CA ASP A 154 1.54 -5.94 -10.29
C ASP A 154 1.73 -5.18 -8.96
N HIS A 155 2.34 -5.83 -7.99
CA HIS A 155 2.69 -5.25 -6.71
C HIS A 155 3.94 -5.94 -6.16
N ALA A 156 4.90 -5.17 -5.70
CA ALA A 156 6.11 -5.68 -5.08
C ALA A 156 6.31 -5.01 -3.72
N ILE A 157 6.78 -5.78 -2.73
CA ILE A 157 7.09 -5.29 -1.38
C ILE A 157 8.39 -5.90 -0.89
N TRP A 158 9.23 -5.06 -0.26
CA TRP A 158 10.46 -5.45 0.43
C TRP A 158 10.37 -5.01 1.88
N PHE A 159 10.54 -5.94 2.80
CA PHE A 159 10.57 -5.68 4.24
C PHE A 159 12.03 -5.47 4.69
N HIS A 160 12.28 -4.41 5.46
CA HIS A 160 13.61 -3.98 5.87
C HIS A 160 13.85 -4.18 7.37
N ALA A 161 12.82 -3.96 8.19
CA ALA A 161 12.89 -4.07 9.63
C ALA A 161 11.58 -4.64 10.20
N ASP A 162 11.60 -5.06 11.46
CA ASP A 162 10.40 -5.47 12.17
C ASP A 162 9.56 -4.24 12.57
N PHE A 163 8.25 -4.43 12.60
CA PHE A 163 7.26 -3.40 12.93
C PHE A 163 5.99 -4.03 13.49
N ARG A 164 5.11 -3.17 14.00
CA ARG A 164 3.76 -3.57 14.39
C ARG A 164 2.73 -2.87 13.52
N ALA A 165 1.79 -3.62 12.94
CA ALA A 165 0.74 -3.07 12.10
C ALA A 165 -0.39 -2.39 12.90
N ASP A 166 -0.45 -2.60 14.22
CA ASP A 166 -1.33 -1.91 15.17
C ASP A 166 -0.72 -0.62 15.75
N GLN A 167 0.50 -0.28 15.34
CA GLN A 167 1.14 1.01 15.61
C GLN A 167 1.09 1.88 14.34
N TRP A 168 1.18 3.20 14.52
CA TRP A 168 1.18 4.12 13.39
C TRP A 168 2.36 3.91 12.45
N LEU A 169 2.05 3.72 11.18
CA LEU A 169 3.00 3.69 10.09
C LEU A 169 2.70 4.82 9.11
N LEU A 170 3.72 5.61 8.79
CA LEU A 170 3.62 6.57 7.68
C LEU A 170 3.82 5.84 6.37
N HIS A 171 2.80 5.83 5.53
CA HIS A 171 2.87 5.36 4.15
C HIS A 171 3.07 6.57 3.23
N THR A 172 4.10 6.52 2.41
CA THR A 172 4.35 7.48 1.33
C THR A 172 4.00 6.82 0.00
N ALA A 173 3.47 7.59 -0.95
CA ALA A 173 3.32 7.16 -2.34
C ALA A 173 3.80 8.28 -3.25
N GLU A 174 4.69 7.96 -4.18
CA GLU A 174 5.26 8.93 -5.11
C GLU A 174 5.23 8.38 -6.54
N LEU A 175 4.63 9.16 -7.43
CA LEU A 175 4.53 8.83 -8.84
C LEU A 175 5.91 8.87 -9.50
N GLU A 176 6.32 7.75 -10.08
CA GLU A 176 7.49 7.67 -10.93
C GLU A 176 7.18 8.12 -12.35
N ARG A 177 6.14 7.53 -12.95
CA ARG A 177 5.80 7.80 -14.34
C ARG A 177 4.39 7.36 -14.71
N ASN A 178 3.71 8.19 -15.51
CA ASN A 178 2.55 7.82 -16.29
C ASN A 178 2.93 7.75 -17.76
N SER A 179 2.78 6.57 -18.39
CA SER A 179 3.08 6.40 -19.80
C SER A 179 2.44 5.13 -20.38
N GLY A 180 2.08 5.15 -21.66
CA GLY A 180 1.55 3.98 -22.36
C GLY A 180 0.29 3.38 -21.71
N GLY A 181 -0.57 4.20 -21.11
CA GLY A 181 -1.78 3.75 -20.41
C GLY A 181 -1.51 3.09 -19.06
N ARG A 182 -0.35 3.33 -18.46
CA ARG A 182 0.06 2.77 -17.16
C ARG A 182 0.60 3.85 -16.25
N THR A 183 0.52 3.59 -14.95
CA THR A 183 1.14 4.38 -13.88
C THR A 183 2.11 3.49 -13.13
N LEU A 184 3.29 4.01 -12.79
CA LEU A 184 4.27 3.37 -11.92
C LEU A 184 4.46 4.25 -10.69
N VAL A 185 4.27 3.69 -9.53
CA VAL A 185 4.35 4.39 -8.24
C VAL A 185 5.23 3.57 -7.29
N HIS A 186 6.09 4.26 -6.54
CA HIS A 186 6.75 3.66 -5.39
C HIS A 186 6.20 4.25 -4.08
N GLY A 187 6.34 3.50 -3.00
CA GLY A 187 6.00 3.94 -1.66
C GLY A 187 6.96 3.39 -0.61
N ARG A 188 6.95 3.99 0.56
CA ARG A 188 7.74 3.57 1.71
C ARG A 188 6.87 3.58 2.94
N PHE A 189 7.17 2.69 3.88
CA PHE A 189 6.54 2.66 5.19
C PHE A 189 7.58 2.95 6.27
N TYR A 190 7.24 3.87 7.15
CA TYR A 190 8.09 4.24 8.30
C TYR A 190 7.31 4.07 9.59
N THR A 191 7.98 3.61 10.65
CA THR A 191 7.42 3.74 11.99
C THR A 191 7.36 5.21 12.40
N ARG A 192 6.69 5.50 13.50
CA ARG A 192 6.61 6.86 14.05
C ARG A 192 7.98 7.41 14.48
N GLU A 193 8.87 6.52 14.92
CA GLU A 193 10.25 6.82 15.31
C GLU A 193 11.18 7.02 14.12
N GLY A 194 10.67 6.83 12.90
CA GLY A 194 11.40 7.05 11.66
C GLY A 194 12.14 5.83 11.10
N VAL A 195 11.86 4.62 11.60
CA VAL A 195 12.46 3.39 11.02
C VAL A 195 11.77 3.06 9.71
N HIS A 196 12.51 2.93 8.63
CA HIS A 196 12.03 2.52 7.31
C HIS A 196 11.80 1.00 7.29
N VAL A 197 10.55 0.56 7.40
CA VAL A 197 10.20 -0.85 7.59
C VAL A 197 9.88 -1.59 6.31
N ALA A 198 9.39 -0.90 5.27
CA ALA A 198 9.12 -1.52 3.98
C ALA A 198 9.16 -0.53 2.82
N THR A 199 9.56 -1.03 1.66
CA THR A 199 9.41 -0.35 0.36
C THR A 199 8.41 -1.11 -0.48
N VAL A 200 7.55 -0.38 -1.20
CA VAL A 200 6.57 -0.95 -2.13
C VAL A 200 6.70 -0.31 -3.50
N MET A 201 6.37 -1.06 -4.54
CA MET A 201 6.30 -0.58 -5.90
C MET A 201 5.14 -1.23 -6.62
N GLN A 202 4.38 -0.45 -7.40
CA GLN A 202 3.21 -0.95 -8.09
C GLN A 202 3.09 -0.33 -9.48
N GLN A 203 2.83 -1.17 -10.46
CA GLN A 203 2.36 -0.72 -11.75
C GLN A 203 0.85 -0.93 -11.85
N GLY A 204 0.14 0.09 -12.31
CA GLY A 204 -1.29 0.03 -12.57
C GLY A 204 -1.64 0.39 -14.01
N LEU A 205 -2.73 -0.16 -14.51
CA LEU A 205 -3.42 0.32 -15.69
C LEU A 205 -4.03 1.68 -15.36
N MET A 206 -3.79 2.69 -16.20
CA MET A 206 -4.43 3.99 -16.12
C MET A 206 -4.57 4.55 -17.54
N ARG A 207 -5.68 4.24 -18.21
CA ARG A 207 -5.90 4.62 -19.60
C ARG A 207 -7.29 5.15 -19.86
N LYS A 208 -7.44 6.02 -20.86
CA LYS A 208 -8.74 6.41 -21.39
C LYS A 208 -9.38 5.21 -22.09
N ARG A 209 -10.69 5.09 -21.91
CA ARG A 209 -11.54 4.11 -22.63
C ARG A 209 -11.83 4.58 -24.03
#